data_1847753697aa44c3a27a24998ed25fb2
#
_entry.id   1847753697aa44c3a27a24998ed25fb2
#
_cell.length_a   1.000
_cell.length_b   1.000
_cell.length_c   1.000
_cell.angle_alpha   90.00
_cell.angle_beta   90.00
_cell.angle_gamma   90.00
#
_symmetry.space_group_name_H-M   'P 1'
#
loop_
_entity.id
_entity.type
_entity.pdbx_description
1 polymer ?
#
loop_
_entity_poly.entity_id
_entity_poly.type
_entity_poly.pdbx_seq_one_letter_code
_entity_poly.pdbx_strand_id
1 'polypeptide(L)'
;LLQTVEEIQDEFATHKFLKAVSKHSIIGSVRTRVMDNTCHIGRLIVHPEWQNLRIGTRLVTEVELMHRDVVRFELFTGSNSIRNLHLYHKLRYQELRREPLDSKVELVYLEKIVIGKKKSIGYKNP
;
A
#
# COMPACT_ATOMS: atom_id res chain seq x y z
N LEU A 1 -13.16 -14.75 8.66
CA LEU A 1 -12.30 -13.91 9.49
C LEU A 1 -12.42 -12.44 9.14
N LEU A 2 -12.01 -12.11 7.93
CA LEU A 2 -12.10 -10.74 7.45
C LEU A 2 -13.51 -10.50 6.91
N GLN A 3 -14.24 -9.58 7.52
CA GLN A 3 -15.60 -9.30 7.10
C GLN A 3 -15.66 -8.25 6.01
N THR A 4 -14.84 -7.22 6.13
CA THR A 4 -14.94 -6.10 5.19
C THR A 4 -13.67 -5.27 5.20
N VAL A 5 -13.44 -4.60 4.08
CA VAL A 5 -12.45 -3.53 3.96
C VAL A 5 -13.24 -2.26 3.66
N GLU A 6 -13.06 -1.26 4.51
CA GLU A 6 -13.80 -0.01 4.39
C GLU A 6 -12.88 1.13 4.04
N GLU A 7 -13.38 2.03 3.21
CA GLU A 7 -12.68 3.26 2.88
C GLU A 7 -13.22 4.40 3.75
N ILE A 8 -12.32 5.17 4.33
CA ILE A 8 -12.67 6.37 5.07
C ILE A 8 -11.79 7.50 4.58
N GLN A 9 -12.41 8.58 4.16
CA GLN A 9 -11.69 9.76 3.70
C GLN A 9 -11.59 10.76 4.84
N ASP A 10 -10.37 11.28 5.06
CA ASP A 10 -10.15 12.34 6.02
C ASP A 10 -10.66 13.65 5.44
N GLU A 11 -11.56 14.33 6.14
CA GLU A 11 -12.16 15.57 5.66
C GLU A 11 -11.16 16.71 5.51
N PHE A 12 -10.09 16.68 6.29
CA PHE A 12 -9.15 17.80 6.36
C PHE A 12 -7.87 17.55 5.59
N ALA A 13 -7.75 16.41 4.93
CA ALA A 13 -6.52 16.06 4.25
C ALA A 13 -6.84 15.32 2.96
N THR A 14 -5.82 15.18 2.12
CA THR A 14 -5.94 14.45 0.86
C THR A 14 -5.75 12.96 1.04
N HIS A 15 -5.68 12.50 2.29
CA HIS A 15 -5.47 11.09 2.60
C HIS A 15 -6.78 10.31 2.64
N LYS A 16 -6.71 9.07 2.21
CA LYS A 16 -7.78 8.11 2.38
C LYS A 16 -7.26 6.97 3.24
N PHE A 17 -8.15 6.36 4.00
CA PHE A 17 -7.81 5.23 4.86
C PHE A 17 -8.68 4.04 4.49
N LEU A 18 -8.06 2.87 4.43
CA LEU A 18 -8.79 1.61 4.34
C LEU A 18 -8.61 0.89 5.66
N LYS A 19 -9.69 0.32 6.14
CA LYS A 19 -9.67 -0.47 7.36
C LYS A 19 -10.13 -1.89 7.08
N ALA A 20 -9.42 -2.86 7.62
CA ALA A 20 -9.86 -4.25 7.64
C ALA A 20 -10.59 -4.47 8.94
N VAL A 21 -11.81 -4.97 8.86
CA VAL A 21 -12.69 -5.09 10.03
C VAL A 21 -13.11 -6.54 10.19
N SER A 22 -13.10 -7.01 11.43
CA SER A 22 -13.63 -8.32 11.78
C SER A 22 -14.43 -8.17 13.07
N LYS A 23 -15.71 -8.55 13.04
CA LYS A 23 -16.58 -8.51 14.21
C LYS A 23 -16.51 -7.18 14.95
N HIS A 24 -16.68 -6.08 14.22
CA HIS A 24 -16.69 -4.72 14.77
C HIS A 24 -15.34 -4.22 15.27
N SER A 25 -14.26 -5.00 15.06
CA SER A 25 -12.93 -4.58 15.47
C SER A 25 -12.08 -4.26 14.24
N ILE A 26 -11.32 -3.18 14.32
CA ILE A 26 -10.36 -2.85 13.28
C ILE A 26 -9.12 -3.71 13.50
N ILE A 27 -8.80 -4.54 12.53
CA ILE A 27 -7.67 -5.47 12.63
C ILE A 27 -6.50 -5.08 11.73
N GLY A 28 -6.71 -4.10 10.87
CA GLY A 28 -5.64 -3.57 10.04
C GLY A 28 -6.07 -2.28 9.38
N SER A 29 -5.10 -1.51 8.90
CA SER A 29 -5.38 -0.27 8.19
C SER A 29 -4.22 0.11 7.30
N VAL A 30 -4.51 0.96 6.33
CA VAL A 30 -3.51 1.51 5.42
C VAL A 30 -3.98 2.89 4.99
N ARG A 31 -3.02 3.79 4.75
CA ARG A 31 -3.32 5.16 4.35
C ARG A 31 -2.80 5.40 2.94
N THR A 32 -3.54 6.17 2.14
CA THR A 32 -3.13 6.50 0.78
C THR A 32 -3.27 8.00 0.52
N ARG A 33 -2.45 8.49 -0.40
CA ARG A 33 -2.49 9.86 -0.85
C ARG A 33 -2.03 9.88 -2.31
N VAL A 34 -2.80 10.52 -3.17
CA VAL A 34 -2.45 10.62 -4.59
C VAL A 34 -1.89 12.00 -4.89
N MET A 35 -0.73 12.03 -5.54
CA MET A 35 -0.07 13.24 -6.02
C MET A 35 0.60 12.92 -7.36
N ASP A 36 0.37 13.77 -8.35
CA ASP A 36 1.05 13.67 -9.66
C ASP A 36 1.00 12.26 -10.26
N ASN A 37 -0.19 11.68 -10.27
CA ASN A 37 -0.44 10.35 -10.80
C ASN A 37 0.32 9.23 -10.07
N THR A 38 0.78 9.51 -8.86
CA THR A 38 1.39 8.50 -7.98
C THR A 38 0.54 8.36 -6.74
N CYS A 39 0.23 7.12 -6.38
CA CYS A 39 -0.43 6.82 -5.12
C CYS A 39 0.64 6.48 -4.09
N HIS A 40 0.72 7.28 -3.06
CA HIS A 40 1.64 7.04 -1.94
C HIS A 40 0.90 6.24 -0.88
N ILE A 41 1.42 5.06 -0.57
CA ILE A 41 0.82 4.15 0.40
C ILE A 41 1.61 4.26 1.70
N GLY A 42 0.93 4.46 2.80
CA GLY A 42 1.62 4.61 4.09
C GLY A 42 0.88 3.94 5.22
N ARG A 43 1.61 3.77 6.30
CA ARG A 43 1.08 3.28 7.57
C ARG A 43 0.27 1.99 7.44
N LEU A 44 0.84 1.01 6.74
CA LEU A 44 0.25 -0.32 6.71
C LEU A 44 0.46 -0.95 8.10
N ILE A 45 -0.64 -1.18 8.79
CA ILE A 45 -0.63 -1.74 10.14
C ILE A 45 -1.60 -2.91 10.17
N VAL A 46 -1.14 -4.03 10.73
CA VAL A 46 -2.00 -5.20 10.96
C VAL A 46 -1.85 -5.59 12.42
N HIS A 47 -2.98 -5.76 13.09
CA HIS A 47 -2.99 -6.16 14.49
C HIS A 47 -2.17 -7.43 14.68
N PRO A 48 -1.31 -7.49 15.71
CA PRO A 48 -0.38 -8.63 15.87
C PRO A 48 -1.05 -10.00 15.84
N GLU A 49 -2.23 -10.13 16.40
CA GLU A 49 -2.93 -11.41 16.43
C GLU A 49 -3.50 -11.79 15.06
N TRP A 50 -3.51 -10.86 14.12
CA TRP A 50 -4.06 -11.09 12.78
C TRP A 50 -2.99 -11.11 11.70
N GLN A 51 -1.73 -11.08 12.09
CA GLN A 51 -0.63 -11.17 11.13
C GLN A 51 -0.54 -12.59 10.58
N ASN A 52 0.09 -12.74 9.40
CA ASN A 52 0.23 -14.00 8.69
C ASN A 52 -1.10 -14.56 8.14
N LEU A 53 -2.14 -13.74 8.10
CA LEU A 53 -3.44 -14.11 7.54
C LEU A 53 -3.72 -13.34 6.25
N ARG A 54 -2.69 -12.77 5.64
CA ARG A 54 -2.77 -12.06 4.36
C ARG A 54 -3.62 -10.80 4.40
N ILE A 55 -3.81 -10.22 5.57
CA ILE A 55 -4.60 -9.00 5.69
C ILE A 55 -3.84 -7.82 5.09
N GLY A 56 -2.52 -7.74 5.32
CA GLY A 56 -1.71 -6.70 4.69
C GLY A 56 -1.75 -6.80 3.17
N THR A 57 -1.63 -8.00 2.64
CA THR A 57 -1.74 -8.24 1.21
C THR A 57 -3.09 -7.76 0.68
N ARG A 58 -4.17 -8.10 1.38
CA ARG A 58 -5.52 -7.69 1.00
C ARG A 58 -5.67 -6.18 0.99
N LEU A 59 -5.14 -5.51 2.01
CA LEU A 59 -5.22 -4.05 2.09
C LEU A 59 -4.50 -3.39 0.94
N VAL A 60 -3.27 -3.81 0.64
CA VAL A 60 -2.51 -3.20 -0.46
C VAL A 60 -3.18 -3.50 -1.81
N THR A 61 -3.68 -4.70 -1.99
CA THR A 61 -4.38 -5.06 -3.21
C THR A 61 -5.62 -4.20 -3.41
N GLU A 62 -6.38 -3.95 -2.35
CA GLU A 62 -7.56 -3.08 -2.43
C GLU A 62 -7.17 -1.64 -2.77
N VAL A 63 -6.05 -1.15 -2.23
CA VAL A 63 -5.55 0.16 -2.60
C VAL A 63 -5.29 0.22 -4.10
N GLU A 64 -4.65 -0.79 -4.65
CA GLU A 64 -4.35 -0.82 -6.09
C GLU A 64 -5.62 -0.82 -6.93
N LEU A 65 -6.65 -1.52 -6.47
CA LEU A 65 -7.93 -1.55 -7.16
C LEU A 65 -8.65 -0.21 -7.10
N MET A 66 -8.54 0.50 -5.97
CA MET A 66 -9.16 1.80 -5.81
C MET A 66 -8.50 2.88 -6.67
N HIS A 67 -7.23 2.76 -6.93
CA HIS A 67 -6.46 3.79 -7.62
C HIS A 67 -5.98 3.31 -8.98
N ARG A 68 -6.91 2.87 -9.82
CA ARG A 68 -6.56 2.35 -11.15
C ARG A 68 -6.10 3.42 -12.12
N ASP A 69 -6.36 4.66 -11.82
CA ASP A 69 -6.03 5.77 -12.69
C ASP A 69 -4.62 6.32 -12.49
N VAL A 70 -3.93 5.84 -11.45
CA VAL A 70 -2.54 6.27 -11.25
C VAL A 70 -1.61 5.43 -12.11
N VAL A 71 -0.41 5.95 -12.37
CA VAL A 71 0.59 5.23 -13.16
C VAL A 71 1.61 4.54 -12.28
N ARG A 72 1.59 4.80 -10.97
CA ARG A 72 2.64 4.35 -10.09
C ARG A 72 2.16 4.32 -8.64
N PHE A 73 2.65 3.34 -7.89
CA PHE A 73 2.46 3.26 -6.44
C PHE A 73 3.83 3.34 -5.78
N GLU A 74 3.92 4.09 -4.71
CA GLU A 74 5.16 4.22 -3.95
C GLU A 74 4.87 4.03 -2.46
N LEU A 75 5.80 3.36 -1.78
CA LEU A 75 5.69 3.17 -0.34
C LEU A 75 7.10 3.03 0.24
N PHE A 76 7.19 3.07 1.57
CA PHE A 76 8.45 2.79 2.23
C PHE A 76 8.19 2.02 3.51
N THR A 77 9.24 1.35 3.98
CA THR A 77 9.20 0.62 5.23
C THR A 77 10.61 0.59 5.82
N GLY A 78 10.73 0.24 7.08
CA GLY A 78 12.05 0.11 7.70
C GLY A 78 12.77 -1.13 7.20
N SER A 79 14.09 -1.03 7.10
CA SER A 79 14.91 -2.16 6.64
C SER A 79 14.83 -3.37 7.57
N ASN A 80 14.40 -3.16 8.82
CA ASN A 80 14.20 -4.25 9.77
C ASN A 80 12.80 -4.86 9.70
N SER A 81 11.91 -4.31 8.87
CA SER A 81 10.55 -4.85 8.70
C SER A 81 10.57 -5.94 7.65
N ILE A 82 11.13 -7.08 8.00
CA ILE A 82 11.31 -8.20 7.07
C ILE A 82 9.97 -8.65 6.48
N ARG A 83 8.95 -8.70 7.31
CA ARG A 83 7.61 -9.12 6.89
C ARG A 83 7.04 -8.20 5.81
N ASN A 84 7.16 -6.88 6.01
CA ASN A 84 6.66 -5.92 5.04
C ASN A 84 7.45 -5.97 3.75
N LEU A 85 8.77 -6.06 3.84
CA LEU A 85 9.61 -6.17 2.64
C LEU A 85 9.22 -7.39 1.82
N HIS A 86 9.01 -8.52 2.48
CA HIS A 86 8.61 -9.74 1.81
C HIS A 86 7.25 -9.56 1.11
N LEU A 87 6.30 -8.95 1.82
CA LEU A 87 4.97 -8.69 1.28
C LEU A 87 5.04 -7.82 0.03
N TYR A 88 5.79 -6.74 0.09
CA TYR A 88 5.87 -5.81 -1.04
C TYR A 88 6.57 -6.43 -2.24
N HIS A 89 7.65 -7.18 -2.03
CA HIS A 89 8.32 -7.89 -3.11
C HIS A 89 7.38 -8.90 -3.76
N LYS A 90 6.59 -9.58 -2.97
CA LYS A 90 5.63 -10.56 -3.47
C LYS A 90 4.55 -9.90 -4.33
N LEU A 91 4.19 -8.68 -3.99
CA LEU A 91 3.23 -7.89 -4.77
C LEU A 91 3.88 -7.15 -5.93
N ARG A 92 5.15 -7.42 -6.20
CA ARG A 92 5.91 -6.91 -7.34
C ARG A 92 6.36 -5.46 -7.21
N TYR A 93 6.54 -4.99 -6.00
CA TYR A 93 7.19 -3.72 -5.76
C TYR A 93 8.69 -3.90 -5.86
N GLN A 94 9.36 -2.92 -6.44
CA GLN A 94 10.80 -2.93 -6.62
C GLN A 94 11.44 -1.83 -5.78
N GLU A 95 12.59 -2.14 -5.21
CA GLU A 95 13.31 -1.20 -4.39
C GLU A 95 13.85 -0.05 -5.24
N LEU A 96 13.61 1.19 -4.79
CA LEU A 96 14.08 2.41 -5.43
C LEU A 96 15.39 2.90 -4.81
N ARG A 97 15.37 3.06 -3.51
CA ARG A 97 16.49 3.62 -2.78
C ARG A 97 16.34 3.35 -1.31
N ARG A 98 17.40 3.59 -0.56
CA ARG A 98 17.39 3.51 0.88
C ARG A 98 17.94 4.80 1.46
N GLU A 99 17.40 5.21 2.59
CA GLU A 99 17.83 6.41 3.30
C GLU A 99 18.05 6.06 4.76
N PRO A 100 19.15 6.50 5.36
CA PRO A 100 19.38 6.19 6.76
C PRO A 100 18.35 6.90 7.64
N LEU A 101 17.76 6.15 8.56
CA LEU A 101 16.87 6.70 9.57
C LEU A 101 17.63 6.93 10.86
N ASP A 102 18.44 5.96 11.24
CA ASP A 102 19.37 6.07 12.37
C ASP A 102 20.52 5.10 12.13
N SER A 103 21.33 4.83 13.16
CA SER A 103 22.53 4.00 13.00
C SER A 103 22.23 2.53 12.70
N LYS A 104 20.99 2.09 12.86
CA LYS A 104 20.63 0.66 12.74
C LYS A 104 19.60 0.38 11.68
N VAL A 105 18.78 1.36 11.33
CA VAL A 105 17.64 1.17 10.44
C VAL A 105 17.69 2.13 9.30
N GLU A 106 17.42 1.64 8.10
CA GLU A 106 17.23 2.45 6.92
C GLU A 106 15.76 2.46 6.53
N LEU A 107 15.33 3.52 5.85
CA LEU A 107 14.05 3.50 5.16
C LEU A 107 14.29 2.95 3.76
N VAL A 108 13.51 1.95 3.40
CA VAL A 108 13.56 1.33 2.09
C VAL A 108 12.36 1.81 1.30
N TYR A 109 12.61 2.50 0.20
CA TYR A 109 11.55 3.00 -0.67
C TYR A 109 11.35 2.03 -1.82
N LEU A 110 10.09 1.69 -2.10
CA LEU A 110 9.74 0.73 -3.15
C LEU A 110 8.67 1.34 -4.04
N GLU A 111 8.63 0.88 -5.27
CA GLU A 111 7.62 1.35 -6.22
C GLU A 111 7.08 0.22 -7.08
N LYS A 112 5.90 0.43 -7.62
CA LYS A 112 5.30 -0.45 -8.62
C LYS A 112 4.73 0.42 -9.72
N ILE A 113 5.20 0.21 -10.93
CA ILE A 113 4.79 1.02 -12.08
C ILE A 113 3.74 0.25 -12.86
N VAL A 114 2.62 0.91 -13.15
CA VAL A 114 1.50 0.29 -13.83
C VAL A 114 1.16 1.00 -15.15
N ILE A 115 2.12 1.74 -15.64
CA ILE A 115 1.90 2.57 -16.84
C ILE A 115 1.51 1.76 -18.07
N GLY A 116 2.10 0.60 -18.25
CA GLY A 116 1.78 -0.27 -19.39
C GLY A 116 0.36 -0.79 -19.32
N LYS A 117 -0.09 -1.16 -18.13
CA LYS A 117 -1.45 -1.61 -17.91
C LYS A 117 -2.46 -0.51 -18.22
N LYS A 118 -2.17 0.69 -17.74
CA LYS A 118 -3.02 1.84 -17.99
C LYS A 118 -3.05 2.17 -19.46
N LYS A 119 -1.92 2.10 -20.13
CA LYS A 119 -1.82 2.38 -21.55
C LYS A 119 -2.66 1.42 -22.39
N SER A 120 -2.66 0.16 -22.04
CA SER A 120 -3.43 -0.83 -22.79
C SER A 120 -4.93 -0.58 -22.64
N ILE A 121 -5.36 0.01 -21.57
CA ILE A 121 -6.75 0.40 -21.39
C ILE A 121 -7.05 1.64 -22.20
N GLY A 122 -6.08 2.50 -22.34
CA GLY A 122 -6.25 3.81 -22.91
C GLY A 122 -6.58 3.83 -24.37
N TYR A 123 -6.33 2.78 -25.15
CA TYR A 123 -6.76 2.73 -26.55
C TYR A 123 -6.08 1.69 -27.34
N LYS A 124 -6.04 2.09 -27.66
CA LYS A 124 -5.68 1.68 -28.48
C LYS A 124 -5.39 1.83 -29.40
N ASN A 125 -4.91 2.09 -29.15
CA ASN A 125 -4.66 2.57 -29.75
C ASN A 125 -4.33 2.68 -30.01
N PRO A 126 -4.12 2.52 -30.24
CA PRO A 126 -3.85 2.85 -30.34
C PRO A 126 -3.91 3.01 -30.45
#